data_9d5c573622ce635c05e2fd9dd8eb1fa3
#
_entry.id   9d5c573622ce635c05e2fd9dd8eb1fa3
#
_cell.length_a   1.000
_cell.length_b   1.000
_cell.length_c   1.000
_cell.angle_alpha   90.00
_cell.angle_beta   90.00
_cell.angle_gamma   90.00
#
_symmetry.space_group_name_H-M   'P 1'
#
loop_
_entity.id
_entity.type
_entity.pdbx_description
1 polymer ?
#
loop_
_entity_poly.entity_id
_entity_poly.type
_entity_poly.pdbx_seq_one_letter_code
_entity_poly.pdbx_strand_id
1 'polypeptide(L)'
;MFIRRTATRRSASGEVYHTYRLVESRREGGRVRQVTLLNLGSHFDLAEDLWPSLCARLSQLLGQQESLLSVDRLEEVETIAQALFAQHLVRAPAPAESPAFVEVDVHSLGLTQPRSVGVEHVGLAALAQLEFEPLLASLGINAVTRAMILAQVVARMAAPASELTTWGWLNETSALGELRDLSLSDLSIMRLYRAADVLMRHREAIETSLFNWVQDLFGLETTVTLYDLTNTYFAGVEAGNPKARRGHSKEKRSDCPVLTLGLMLDVSGFVRRSQVFAGNAVECRTLAGILGGLSASPGALVVMDRGIATEENLAWLREHGYRYLVVSQESGRVQPAGDETVATAGGDTLRVMKVLDEEAGEVRLYCHSPKREEKENGINRRFCARFEAGLAKIAAGLATPRGEKRPDRIQERIGKLKQRCFGVGRHYEITLETNTEQTRVIRLAWEQKPVTGTMLTDPGVYCLRSNETTWSEERLWRTYIMLTDLEAVFRSLKSELGLRPVFHHKEGRSDGHLFISVLAYQCVQLVRRQLKAKGIDASWASLRETLSVQRRVTASFKQKDGRTLHLRKATQPEPKLRAIYTALGLDPLPGGTKKLVT
;
A
#
# COMPACT_ATOMS: atom_id res chain seq x y z
N MET A 1 0.94 42.16 22.78
CA MET A 1 1.45 40.83 22.40
C MET A 1 2.82 40.61 23.04
N PHE A 2 3.14 39.41 23.52
CA PHE A 2 4.43 39.08 24.14
C PHE A 2 4.73 37.60 24.05
N ILE A 3 6.01 37.24 24.19
CA ILE A 3 6.44 35.84 24.19
C ILE A 3 6.48 35.35 25.63
N ARG A 4 5.73 34.27 25.91
CA ARG A 4 5.73 33.62 27.22
C ARG A 4 6.66 32.39 27.15
N ARG A 5 7.66 32.38 28.04
CA ARG A 5 8.52 31.22 28.31
C ARG A 5 7.94 30.42 29.48
N THR A 6 7.72 29.15 29.33
CA THR A 6 7.21 28.26 30.39
C THR A 6 8.21 27.13 30.60
N ALA A 7 8.69 26.95 31.81
CA ALA A 7 9.54 25.85 32.21
C ALA A 7 8.68 24.60 32.47
N THR A 8 9.07 23.47 31.88
CA THR A 8 8.41 22.17 32.08
C THR A 8 9.47 21.14 32.45
N ARG A 9 9.24 20.33 33.48
CA ARG A 9 10.12 19.23 33.87
C ARG A 9 9.71 17.94 33.16
N ARG A 10 10.68 17.21 32.58
CA ARG A 10 10.46 15.85 32.12
C ARG A 10 10.31 14.91 33.33
N SER A 11 9.20 14.18 33.41
CA SER A 11 8.92 13.24 34.50
C SER A 11 9.92 12.07 34.57
N ALA A 12 10.58 11.72 33.47
CA ALA A 12 11.50 10.57 33.41
C ALA A 12 12.97 10.91 33.66
N SER A 13 13.43 12.15 33.38
CA SER A 13 14.85 12.54 33.51
C SER A 13 15.10 13.69 34.48
N GLY A 14 14.06 14.35 34.97
CA GLY A 14 14.17 15.53 35.81
C GLY A 14 14.66 16.78 35.08
N GLU A 15 15.02 16.70 33.81
CA GLU A 15 15.50 17.82 32.99
C GLU A 15 14.42 18.88 32.81
N VAL A 16 14.80 20.13 32.98
CA VAL A 16 13.94 21.30 32.74
C VAL A 16 14.14 21.74 31.30
N TYR A 17 13.06 21.74 30.51
CA TYR A 17 13.04 22.35 29.19
C TYR A 17 12.05 23.47 29.11
N HIS A 18 12.26 24.42 28.22
CA HIS A 18 11.44 25.57 28.04
C HIS A 18 10.52 25.44 26.83
N THR A 19 9.30 25.94 26.94
CA THR A 19 8.40 26.08 25.78
C THR A 19 8.03 27.56 25.65
N TYR A 20 7.99 28.03 24.40
CA TYR A 20 7.73 29.41 24.04
C TYR A 20 6.39 29.54 23.36
N ARG A 21 5.62 30.58 23.72
CA ARG A 21 4.30 30.85 23.13
C ARG A 21 4.16 32.35 22.89
N LEU A 22 3.61 32.72 21.73
CA LEU A 22 3.17 34.08 21.46
C LEU A 22 1.78 34.26 22.04
N VAL A 23 1.65 35.22 22.96
CA VAL A 23 0.42 35.44 23.77
C VAL A 23 -0.03 36.87 23.60
N GLU A 24 -1.36 37.05 23.48
CA GLU A 24 -2.01 38.35 23.49
C GLU A 24 -2.91 38.49 24.71
N SER A 25 -2.90 39.68 25.33
CA SER A 25 -3.84 40.01 26.41
C SER A 25 -5.06 40.70 25.81
N ARG A 26 -6.24 40.09 25.92
CA ARG A 26 -7.53 40.65 25.49
C ARG A 26 -8.39 40.99 26.70
N ARG A 27 -9.11 42.10 26.60
CA ARG A 27 -10.12 42.48 27.61
C ARG A 27 -11.49 41.96 27.15
N GLU A 28 -12.03 40.98 27.88
CA GLU A 28 -13.36 40.43 27.63
C GLU A 28 -14.18 40.55 28.93
N GLY A 29 -15.31 41.28 28.90
CA GLY A 29 -16.21 41.41 30.03
C GLY A 29 -15.57 42.03 31.29
N GLY A 30 -14.64 42.99 31.13
CA GLY A 30 -13.94 43.65 32.23
C GLY A 30 -12.76 42.88 32.83
N ARG A 31 -12.51 41.67 32.40
CA ARG A 31 -11.36 40.83 32.83
C ARG A 31 -10.32 40.73 31.72
N VAL A 32 -9.04 40.73 32.10
CA VAL A 32 -7.94 40.48 31.17
C VAL A 32 -7.74 38.99 31.01
N ARG A 33 -7.94 38.49 29.79
CA ARG A 33 -7.69 37.08 29.40
C ARG A 33 -6.48 37.01 28.49
N GLN A 34 -5.60 36.04 28.75
CA GLN A 34 -4.45 35.79 27.88
C GLN A 34 -4.78 34.69 26.89
N VAL A 35 -4.67 35.02 25.61
CA VAL A 35 -4.95 34.10 24.48
C VAL A 35 -3.63 33.75 23.80
N THR A 36 -3.35 32.46 23.66
CA THR A 36 -2.18 32.01 22.90
C THR A 36 -2.49 32.12 21.41
N LEU A 37 -1.72 32.93 20.69
CA LEU A 37 -1.83 33.11 19.25
C LEU A 37 -1.09 32.00 18.50
N LEU A 38 0.16 31.72 18.90
CA LEU A 38 1.03 30.72 18.30
C LEU A 38 1.85 29.98 19.36
N ASN A 39 2.16 28.71 19.08
CA ASN A 39 3.11 27.94 19.86
C ASN A 39 4.45 27.96 19.10
N LEU A 40 5.48 28.54 19.71
CA LEU A 40 6.82 28.69 19.11
C LEU A 40 7.72 27.48 19.36
N GLY A 41 7.21 26.46 20.07
CA GLY A 41 7.95 25.21 20.33
C GLY A 41 8.90 25.27 21.52
N SER A 42 9.83 24.31 21.57
CA SER A 42 10.87 24.23 22.61
C SER A 42 12.25 24.72 22.14
N HIS A 43 12.42 24.94 20.83
CA HIS A 43 13.64 25.40 20.20
C HIS A 43 13.36 26.71 19.46
N PHE A 44 13.25 27.79 20.25
CA PHE A 44 13.05 29.13 19.73
C PHE A 44 14.35 29.89 19.92
N ASP A 45 15.10 30.05 18.82
CA ASP A 45 16.52 30.47 18.85
C ASP A 45 16.74 32.00 18.74
N LEU A 46 15.67 32.81 18.80
CA LEU A 46 15.84 34.27 18.82
C LEU A 46 16.27 34.76 20.21
N ALA A 47 17.27 35.60 20.28
CA ALA A 47 17.78 36.20 21.50
C ALA A 47 16.66 36.97 22.27
N GLU A 48 16.66 36.88 23.58
CA GLU A 48 15.52 37.35 24.43
C GLU A 48 15.33 38.87 24.36
N ASP A 49 16.40 39.62 24.13
CA ASP A 49 16.40 41.08 23.91
C ASP A 49 15.73 41.50 22.59
N LEU A 50 15.63 40.59 21.60
CA LEU A 50 14.96 40.82 20.32
C LEU A 50 13.45 40.47 20.34
N TRP A 51 12.94 39.83 21.38
CA TRP A 51 11.53 39.47 21.50
C TRP A 51 10.56 40.66 21.42
N PRO A 52 10.85 41.84 22.06
CA PRO A 52 9.99 43.02 21.90
C PRO A 52 9.91 43.48 20.43
N SER A 53 11.03 43.48 19.72
CA SER A 53 11.09 43.86 18.29
C SER A 53 10.29 42.89 17.42
N LEU A 54 10.40 41.58 17.67
CA LEU A 54 9.61 40.56 16.97
C LEU A 54 8.09 40.74 17.26
N CYS A 55 7.72 40.95 18.51
CA CYS A 55 6.32 41.18 18.88
C CYS A 55 5.76 42.48 18.27
N ALA A 56 6.53 43.57 18.25
CA ALA A 56 6.17 44.81 17.58
C ALA A 56 5.98 44.61 16.07
N ARG A 57 6.90 43.89 15.42
CA ARG A 57 6.82 43.58 13.98
C ARG A 57 5.62 42.70 13.65
N LEU A 58 5.36 41.66 14.44
CA LEU A 58 4.16 40.82 14.30
C LEU A 58 2.88 41.62 14.51
N SER A 59 2.85 42.56 15.48
CA SER A 59 1.69 43.45 15.69
C SER A 59 1.45 44.35 14.47
N GLN A 60 2.49 44.87 13.83
CA GLN A 60 2.39 45.63 12.58
C GLN A 60 1.86 44.76 11.44
N LEU A 61 2.41 43.53 11.25
CA LEU A 61 1.96 42.59 10.22
C LEU A 61 0.50 42.17 10.44
N LEU A 62 0.04 42.10 11.69
CA LEU A 62 -1.35 41.80 12.06
C LEU A 62 -2.28 43.01 12.07
N GLY A 63 -1.80 44.20 11.72
CA GLY A 63 -2.61 45.44 11.64
C GLY A 63 -3.15 45.94 13.01
N GLN A 64 -2.53 45.53 14.12
CA GLN A 64 -3.10 45.77 15.46
C GLN A 64 -2.72 47.11 16.10
N GLN A 65 -1.66 47.78 15.65
CA GLN A 65 -1.30 49.18 15.99
C GLN A 65 -0.02 49.60 15.26
N GLU A 66 0.07 50.92 14.90
CA GLU A 66 1.37 51.53 14.58
C GLU A 66 2.23 51.52 15.85
N SER A 67 3.35 50.81 15.81
CA SER A 67 4.31 50.86 16.92
C SER A 67 4.98 52.24 16.94
N LEU A 68 4.91 52.92 18.08
CA LEU A 68 5.64 54.17 18.37
C LEU A 68 7.16 53.94 18.48
N LEU A 69 7.61 52.69 18.52
CA LEU A 69 9.01 52.31 18.51
C LEU A 69 9.48 52.11 17.07
N SER A 70 10.56 52.77 16.67
CA SER A 70 11.28 52.44 15.44
C SER A 70 11.78 51.01 15.54
N VAL A 71 11.18 50.11 14.77
CA VAL A 71 11.62 48.73 14.71
C VAL A 71 12.89 48.71 13.86
N ASP A 72 14.04 48.55 14.51
CA ASP A 72 15.26 48.19 13.76
C ASP A 72 14.98 46.92 12.99
N ARG A 73 15.00 47.02 11.66
CA ARG A 73 14.77 45.88 10.74
C ARG A 73 16.00 44.98 10.70
N LEU A 74 16.25 44.28 11.78
CA LEU A 74 17.22 43.21 11.81
C LEU A 74 16.67 42.09 10.90
N GLU A 75 17.45 41.64 9.95
CA GLU A 75 17.07 40.64 8.95
C GLU A 75 16.54 39.34 9.59
N GLU A 76 17.13 38.97 10.72
CA GLU A 76 16.70 37.82 11.53
C GLU A 76 15.28 37.99 12.09
N VAL A 77 14.95 39.16 12.66
CA VAL A 77 13.62 39.45 13.20
C VAL A 77 12.58 39.49 12.09
N GLU A 78 12.90 40.06 10.93
CA GLU A 78 11.98 40.10 9.79
C GLU A 78 11.70 38.70 9.25
N THR A 79 12.71 37.86 9.10
CA THR A 79 12.57 36.47 8.62
C THR A 79 11.65 35.66 9.55
N ILE A 80 11.90 35.73 10.85
CA ILE A 80 11.06 35.03 11.84
C ILE A 80 9.65 35.62 11.89
N ALA A 81 9.49 36.94 11.83
CA ALA A 81 8.19 37.59 11.83
C ALA A 81 7.34 37.16 10.64
N GLN A 82 7.93 37.11 9.45
CA GLN A 82 7.23 36.64 8.23
C GLN A 82 6.82 35.18 8.32
N ALA A 83 7.68 34.31 8.84
CA ALA A 83 7.37 32.89 9.04
C ALA A 83 6.21 32.69 10.04
N LEU A 84 6.25 33.37 11.19
CA LEU A 84 5.20 33.30 12.20
C LEU A 84 3.87 33.92 11.73
N PHE A 85 3.95 35.01 11.00
CA PHE A 85 2.79 35.63 10.37
C PHE A 85 2.12 34.69 9.38
N ALA A 86 2.90 34.03 8.53
CA ALA A 86 2.41 33.03 7.61
C ALA A 86 1.72 31.85 8.33
N GLN A 87 2.27 31.37 9.43
CA GLN A 87 1.62 30.35 10.27
C GLN A 87 0.30 30.84 10.89
N HIS A 88 0.23 32.10 11.30
CA HIS A 88 -0.98 32.69 11.85
C HIS A 88 -2.10 32.81 10.79
N LEU A 89 -1.76 33.16 9.56
CA LEU A 89 -2.70 33.20 8.42
C LEU A 89 -3.36 31.85 8.17
N VAL A 90 -2.59 30.77 8.24
CA VAL A 90 -3.08 29.40 8.07
C VAL A 90 -4.13 29.04 9.14
N ARG A 91 -4.01 29.59 10.35
CA ARG A 91 -4.90 29.34 11.50
C ARG A 91 -6.09 30.31 11.62
N ALA A 92 -6.18 31.31 10.74
CA ALA A 92 -7.28 32.27 10.79
C ALA A 92 -8.66 31.56 10.66
N PRO A 93 -9.70 32.01 11.38
CA PRO A 93 -11.03 31.42 11.27
C PRO A 93 -11.62 31.60 9.86
N ALA A 94 -12.50 30.69 9.44
CA ALA A 94 -13.23 30.83 8.19
C ALA A 94 -14.16 32.05 8.24
N PRO A 95 -14.25 32.82 7.14
CA PRO A 95 -15.17 33.97 7.07
C PRO A 95 -16.62 33.51 7.01
N ALA A 96 -17.55 34.39 7.40
CA ALA A 96 -18.97 34.18 7.21
C ALA A 96 -19.31 34.01 5.71
N GLU A 97 -20.33 33.21 5.40
CA GLU A 97 -20.72 32.85 4.02
C GLU A 97 -21.31 34.01 3.16
N SER A 98 -21.56 35.17 3.75
CA SER A 98 -22.11 36.33 3.02
C SER A 98 -21.08 36.98 2.09
N PRO A 99 -21.48 37.46 0.88
CA PRO A 99 -20.58 38.16 -0.03
C PRO A 99 -19.90 39.37 0.63
N ALA A 100 -18.57 39.43 0.54
CA ALA A 100 -17.78 40.54 1.05
C ALA A 100 -17.01 41.19 -0.10
N PHE A 101 -17.44 42.39 -0.51
CA PHE A 101 -16.77 43.17 -1.54
C PHE A 101 -15.71 44.08 -0.89
N VAL A 102 -14.51 44.10 -1.47
CA VAL A 102 -13.37 44.88 -0.96
C VAL A 102 -12.62 45.48 -2.15
N GLU A 103 -12.27 46.78 -2.07
CA GLU A 103 -11.40 47.45 -3.07
C GLU A 103 -9.95 47.00 -2.82
N VAL A 104 -9.33 46.43 -3.88
CA VAL A 104 -7.94 45.96 -3.87
C VAL A 104 -7.17 46.42 -5.10
N ASP A 105 -5.86 46.61 -4.94
CA ASP A 105 -4.93 46.76 -6.04
C ASP A 105 -4.64 45.40 -6.67
N VAL A 106 -5.17 45.15 -7.86
CA VAL A 106 -4.99 43.86 -8.59
C VAL A 106 -3.54 43.60 -8.99
N HIS A 107 -2.71 44.63 -9.15
CA HIS A 107 -1.29 44.48 -9.46
C HIS A 107 -0.45 44.07 -8.26
N SER A 108 -0.99 44.21 -7.06
CA SER A 108 -0.35 43.77 -5.81
C SER A 108 -0.58 42.29 -5.50
N LEU A 109 -1.29 41.53 -6.38
CA LEU A 109 -1.56 40.11 -6.15
C LEU A 109 -0.28 39.30 -5.95
N GLY A 110 -0.14 38.74 -4.76
CA GLY A 110 0.87 37.76 -4.41
C GLY A 110 0.24 36.40 -4.14
N LEU A 111 0.78 35.33 -4.73
CA LEU A 111 0.38 33.95 -4.43
C LEU A 111 1.48 33.24 -3.67
N THR A 112 1.18 32.76 -2.47
CA THR A 112 2.17 32.14 -1.57
C THR A 112 1.64 30.83 -0.97
N GLN A 113 2.55 30.03 -0.42
CA GLN A 113 2.27 28.79 0.32
C GLN A 113 1.36 27.80 -0.43
N PRO A 114 1.71 27.38 -1.65
CA PRO A 114 0.95 26.33 -2.33
C PRO A 114 1.12 25.02 -1.59
N ARG A 115 0.01 24.43 -1.11
CA ARG A 115 -0.02 23.14 -0.40
C ARG A 115 -0.96 22.18 -1.12
N SER A 116 -0.55 20.92 -1.28
CA SER A 116 -1.42 19.86 -1.82
C SER A 116 -2.58 19.60 -0.86
N VAL A 117 -3.76 19.27 -1.40
CA VAL A 117 -4.95 19.11 -0.57
C VAL A 117 -5.89 18.00 -1.05
N GLY A 118 -5.84 17.61 -2.33
CA GLY A 118 -6.86 16.71 -2.88
C GLY A 118 -6.78 15.29 -2.33
N VAL A 119 -5.59 14.70 -2.31
CA VAL A 119 -5.40 13.35 -1.75
C VAL A 119 -5.61 13.36 -0.24
N GLU A 120 -5.14 14.41 0.44
CA GLU A 120 -5.33 14.59 1.88
C GLU A 120 -6.81 14.64 2.25
N HIS A 121 -7.60 15.37 1.48
CA HIS A 121 -9.05 15.47 1.70
C HIS A 121 -9.75 14.12 1.54
N VAL A 122 -9.49 13.42 0.44
CA VAL A 122 -10.06 12.09 0.19
C VAL A 122 -9.57 11.07 1.22
N GLY A 123 -8.29 11.12 1.60
CA GLY A 123 -7.71 10.23 2.61
C GLY A 123 -8.32 10.43 3.99
N LEU A 124 -8.51 11.68 4.42
CA LEU A 124 -9.19 11.98 5.69
C LEU A 124 -10.65 11.55 5.67
N ALA A 125 -11.36 11.73 4.55
CA ALA A 125 -12.73 11.28 4.40
C ALA A 125 -12.84 9.75 4.47
N ALA A 126 -11.93 9.03 3.83
CA ALA A 126 -11.90 7.57 3.91
C ALA A 126 -11.63 7.07 5.34
N LEU A 127 -10.70 7.70 6.06
CA LEU A 127 -10.41 7.38 7.46
C LEU A 127 -11.61 7.69 8.38
N ALA A 128 -12.33 8.78 8.11
CA ALA A 128 -13.54 9.13 8.85
C ALA A 128 -14.67 8.11 8.60
N GLN A 129 -14.87 7.68 7.36
CA GLN A 129 -15.86 6.64 7.02
C GLN A 129 -15.54 5.28 7.64
N LEU A 130 -14.25 4.95 7.81
CA LEU A 130 -13.80 3.76 8.53
C LEU A 130 -13.88 3.91 10.07
N GLU A 131 -14.37 5.02 10.57
CA GLU A 131 -14.36 5.39 12.00
C GLU A 131 -12.99 5.19 12.68
N PHE A 132 -11.93 5.39 11.91
CA PHE A 132 -10.58 5.03 12.34
C PHE A 132 -10.09 5.86 13.53
N GLU A 133 -10.38 7.16 13.57
CA GLU A 133 -9.98 8.00 14.69
C GLU A 133 -10.75 7.68 15.99
N PRO A 134 -12.09 7.48 15.98
CA PRO A 134 -12.82 6.94 17.12
C PRO A 134 -12.28 5.60 17.62
N LEU A 135 -11.97 4.69 16.71
CA LEU A 135 -11.34 3.40 17.05
C LEU A 135 -10.02 3.61 17.80
N LEU A 136 -9.12 4.44 17.27
CA LEU A 136 -7.85 4.73 17.94
C LEU A 136 -8.06 5.41 19.33
N ALA A 137 -9.10 6.21 19.47
CA ALA A 137 -9.46 6.82 20.76
C ALA A 137 -9.96 5.79 21.77
N SER A 138 -10.78 4.83 21.35
CA SER A 138 -11.28 3.74 22.20
C SER A 138 -10.15 2.83 22.72
N LEU A 139 -9.05 2.72 21.97
CA LEU A 139 -7.82 2.02 22.36
C LEU A 139 -6.92 2.85 23.31
N GLY A 140 -7.38 3.99 23.79
CA GLY A 140 -6.63 4.85 24.73
C GLY A 140 -5.49 5.64 24.10
N ILE A 141 -5.42 5.73 22.78
CA ILE A 141 -4.36 6.46 22.07
C ILE A 141 -4.65 7.97 22.15
N ASN A 142 -3.69 8.76 22.65
CA ASN A 142 -3.85 10.20 22.81
C ASN A 142 -3.98 10.95 21.46
N ALA A 143 -4.59 12.14 21.48
CA ALA A 143 -4.92 12.92 20.28
C ALA A 143 -3.73 13.21 19.36
N VAL A 144 -2.56 13.55 19.93
CA VAL A 144 -1.35 13.84 19.13
C VAL A 144 -0.86 12.59 18.40
N THR A 145 -0.85 11.44 19.08
CA THR A 145 -0.45 10.17 18.47
C THR A 145 -1.43 9.74 17.39
N ARG A 146 -2.76 9.91 17.63
CA ARG A 146 -3.80 9.67 16.61
C ARG A 146 -3.55 10.51 15.36
N ALA A 147 -3.32 11.81 15.53
CA ALA A 147 -3.03 12.71 14.42
C ALA A 147 -1.80 12.28 13.63
N MET A 148 -0.73 11.79 14.28
CA MET A 148 0.47 11.27 13.60
C MET A 148 0.20 9.96 12.86
N ILE A 149 -0.63 9.08 13.39
CA ILE A 149 -1.05 7.85 12.70
C ILE A 149 -1.83 8.21 11.43
N LEU A 150 -2.86 9.06 11.55
CA LEU A 150 -3.65 9.52 10.40
C LEU A 150 -2.76 10.18 9.34
N ALA A 151 -1.82 11.03 9.77
CA ALA A 151 -0.89 11.71 8.87
C ALA A 151 -0.02 10.72 8.08
N GLN A 152 0.47 9.65 8.72
CA GLN A 152 1.26 8.63 8.04
C GLN A 152 0.44 7.82 7.03
N VAL A 153 -0.79 7.45 7.38
CA VAL A 153 -1.69 6.72 6.46
C VAL A 153 -1.99 7.58 5.23
N VAL A 154 -2.37 8.85 5.43
CA VAL A 154 -2.65 9.78 4.32
C VAL A 154 -1.39 10.04 3.49
N ALA A 155 -0.22 10.19 4.12
CA ALA A 155 1.05 10.36 3.41
C ALA A 155 1.37 9.16 2.51
N ARG A 156 1.08 7.93 2.95
CA ARG A 156 1.22 6.72 2.11
C ARG A 156 0.31 6.76 0.89
N MET A 157 -0.87 7.32 1.02
CA MET A 157 -1.79 7.50 -0.11
C MET A 157 -1.29 8.57 -1.09
N ALA A 158 -0.76 9.69 -0.58
CA ALA A 158 -0.39 10.87 -1.36
C ALA A 158 1.03 10.81 -1.93
N ALA A 159 2.02 10.57 -1.07
CA ALA A 159 3.45 10.63 -1.37
C ALA A 159 4.22 9.56 -0.59
N PRO A 160 4.06 8.28 -0.97
CA PRO A 160 4.69 7.17 -0.25
C PRO A 160 6.22 7.29 -0.25
N ALA A 161 6.80 7.39 0.95
CA ALA A 161 8.23 7.62 1.15
C ALA A 161 8.70 7.14 2.54
N SER A 162 9.97 7.40 2.88
CA SER A 162 10.48 7.21 4.25
C SER A 162 9.84 8.21 5.22
N GLU A 163 9.89 7.92 6.52
CA GLU A 163 9.34 8.82 7.55
C GLU A 163 10.01 10.19 7.55
N LEU A 164 11.31 10.25 7.22
CA LEU A 164 12.02 11.54 7.09
C LEU A 164 11.47 12.36 5.91
N THR A 165 11.29 11.74 4.76
CA THR A 165 10.69 12.39 3.58
C THR A 165 9.23 12.74 3.84
N THR A 166 8.49 11.87 4.52
CA THR A 166 7.10 12.12 4.95
C THR A 166 7.03 13.33 5.88
N TRP A 167 7.98 13.47 6.80
CA TRP A 167 8.07 14.63 7.69
C TRP A 167 8.26 15.94 6.91
N GLY A 168 9.20 15.96 5.96
CA GLY A 168 9.37 17.12 5.07
C GLY A 168 8.11 17.43 4.26
N TRP A 169 7.48 16.41 3.66
CA TRP A 169 6.24 16.56 2.91
C TRP A 169 5.10 17.15 3.76
N LEU A 170 4.92 16.68 4.99
CA LEU A 170 3.90 17.19 5.92
C LEU A 170 4.10 18.67 6.25
N ASN A 171 5.34 19.13 6.38
CA ASN A 171 5.65 20.51 6.77
C ASN A 171 5.71 21.47 5.57
N GLU A 172 6.14 21.01 4.40
CA GLU A 172 6.47 21.88 3.28
C GLU A 172 5.47 21.80 2.12
N THR A 173 4.82 20.65 1.92
CA THR A 173 4.03 20.38 0.72
C THR A 173 2.55 20.18 0.99
N SER A 174 2.18 19.53 2.09
CA SER A 174 0.81 19.11 2.38
C SER A 174 0.00 20.15 3.14
N ALA A 175 -1.30 20.24 2.85
CA ALA A 175 -2.27 21.01 3.64
C ALA A 175 -2.90 20.16 4.78
N LEU A 176 -2.40 18.97 5.07
CA LEU A 176 -3.01 18.07 6.04
C LEU A 176 -3.12 18.70 7.44
N GLY A 177 -2.09 19.43 7.86
CA GLY A 177 -2.12 20.18 9.13
C GLY A 177 -3.24 21.21 9.18
N GLU A 178 -3.48 21.92 8.06
CA GLU A 178 -4.55 22.91 7.95
C GLU A 178 -5.94 22.28 8.01
N LEU A 179 -6.13 21.14 7.35
CA LEU A 179 -7.39 20.40 7.35
C LEU A 179 -7.74 19.83 8.73
N ARG A 180 -6.73 19.67 9.59
CA ARG A 180 -6.87 19.12 10.95
C ARG A 180 -6.72 20.17 12.05
N ASP A 181 -6.53 21.43 11.70
CA ASP A 181 -6.20 22.52 12.63
C ASP A 181 -5.03 22.18 13.57
N LEU A 182 -4.01 21.52 13.02
CA LEU A 182 -2.81 21.07 13.74
C LEU A 182 -1.56 21.71 13.16
N SER A 183 -0.69 22.21 14.03
CA SER A 183 0.67 22.61 13.66
C SER A 183 1.57 21.39 13.70
N LEU A 184 1.82 20.80 12.54
CA LEU A 184 2.70 19.63 12.42
C LEU A 184 4.18 20.03 12.60
N SER A 185 4.54 21.27 12.24
CA SER A 185 5.90 21.82 12.43
C SER A 185 6.36 21.86 13.88
N ASP A 186 5.42 22.00 14.83
CA ASP A 186 5.71 22.05 16.26
C ASP A 186 6.00 20.67 16.86
N LEU A 187 5.84 19.62 16.07
CA LEU A 187 5.99 18.24 16.53
C LEU A 187 7.31 17.65 16.00
N SER A 188 8.07 17.01 16.86
CA SER A 188 9.31 16.32 16.46
C SER A 188 9.03 15.12 15.53
N ILE A 189 9.90 14.87 14.55
CA ILE A 189 9.89 13.67 13.69
C ILE A 189 9.81 12.37 14.51
N MET A 190 10.37 12.34 15.71
CA MET A 190 10.29 11.18 16.60
C MET A 190 8.85 10.80 16.96
N ARG A 191 7.89 11.70 16.80
CA ARG A 191 6.47 11.40 17.01
C ARG A 191 5.90 10.52 15.92
N LEU A 192 6.37 10.65 14.66
CA LEU A 192 6.00 9.72 13.59
C LEU A 192 6.46 8.30 13.91
N TYR A 193 7.74 8.14 14.29
CA TYR A 193 8.27 6.83 14.67
C TYR A 193 7.53 6.21 15.87
N ARG A 194 7.26 7.01 16.91
CA ARG A 194 6.51 6.53 18.09
C ARG A 194 5.06 6.20 17.77
N ALA A 195 4.45 6.92 16.85
CA ALA A 195 3.09 6.63 16.41
C ALA A 195 3.00 5.25 15.72
N ALA A 196 3.99 4.90 14.88
CA ALA A 196 4.10 3.56 14.30
C ALA A 196 4.29 2.48 15.38
N ASP A 197 5.15 2.73 16.38
CA ASP A 197 5.37 1.80 17.50
C ASP A 197 4.06 1.58 18.31
N VAL A 198 3.26 2.64 18.53
CA VAL A 198 1.94 2.54 19.20
C VAL A 198 0.96 1.75 18.35
N LEU A 199 0.90 2.06 17.04
CA LEU A 199 0.01 1.40 16.09
C LEU A 199 0.23 -0.11 16.08
N MET A 200 1.49 -0.56 16.08
CA MET A 200 1.84 -1.99 16.07
C MET A 200 1.40 -2.72 17.34
N ARG A 201 1.40 -2.07 18.49
CA ARG A 201 0.90 -2.68 19.76
C ARG A 201 -0.59 -2.98 19.72
N HIS A 202 -1.36 -2.24 18.93
CA HIS A 202 -2.80 -2.39 18.81
C HIS A 202 -3.23 -3.03 17.47
N ARG A 203 -2.27 -3.57 16.69
CA ARG A 203 -2.52 -4.06 15.33
C ARG A 203 -3.70 -5.02 15.24
N GLU A 204 -3.75 -6.05 16.07
CA GLU A 204 -4.80 -7.07 16.00
C GLU A 204 -6.19 -6.50 16.31
N ALA A 205 -6.30 -5.65 17.32
CA ALA A 205 -7.55 -4.97 17.66
C ALA A 205 -8.00 -4.04 16.51
N ILE A 206 -7.07 -3.32 15.90
CA ILE A 206 -7.35 -2.43 14.76
C ILE A 206 -7.83 -3.23 13.55
N GLU A 207 -7.14 -4.30 13.17
CA GLU A 207 -7.52 -5.15 12.04
C GLU A 207 -8.91 -5.76 12.23
N THR A 208 -9.18 -6.31 13.41
CA THR A 208 -10.48 -6.90 13.74
C THR A 208 -11.60 -5.87 13.68
N SER A 209 -11.41 -4.70 14.29
CA SER A 209 -12.43 -3.65 14.31
C SER A 209 -12.69 -3.07 12.92
N LEU A 210 -11.64 -2.80 12.15
CA LEU A 210 -11.78 -2.29 10.77
C LEU A 210 -12.49 -3.32 9.88
N PHE A 211 -12.18 -4.59 10.03
CA PHE A 211 -12.83 -5.63 9.24
C PHE A 211 -14.32 -5.73 9.58
N ASN A 212 -14.67 -5.76 10.86
CA ASN A 212 -16.08 -5.78 11.30
C ASN A 212 -16.83 -4.56 10.79
N TRP A 213 -16.24 -3.38 10.87
CA TRP A 213 -16.84 -2.15 10.34
C TRP A 213 -17.09 -2.21 8.84
N VAL A 214 -16.11 -2.65 8.06
CA VAL A 214 -16.26 -2.80 6.60
C VAL A 214 -17.30 -3.87 6.27
N GLN A 215 -17.36 -4.95 7.04
CA GLN A 215 -18.35 -5.99 6.89
C GLN A 215 -19.78 -5.45 7.10
N ASP A 216 -20.00 -4.68 8.16
CA ASP A 216 -21.30 -4.06 8.46
C ASP A 216 -21.65 -3.02 7.40
N LEU A 217 -20.70 -2.18 6.97
CA LEU A 217 -20.90 -1.13 5.98
C LEU A 217 -21.33 -1.65 4.60
N PHE A 218 -20.84 -2.82 4.20
CA PHE A 218 -21.08 -3.39 2.88
C PHE A 218 -21.91 -4.68 2.88
N GLY A 219 -22.33 -5.18 4.05
CA GLY A 219 -23.07 -6.44 4.18
C GLY A 219 -22.26 -7.63 3.65
N LEU A 220 -20.95 -7.70 3.95
CA LEU A 220 -20.06 -8.71 3.37
C LEU A 220 -20.29 -10.08 4.01
N GLU A 221 -20.37 -11.12 3.19
CA GLU A 221 -20.38 -12.50 3.67
C GLU A 221 -18.98 -12.92 4.15
N THR A 222 -18.88 -13.45 5.37
CA THR A 222 -17.62 -13.92 5.96
C THR A 222 -17.19 -15.31 5.50
N THR A 223 -17.90 -15.90 4.58
CA THR A 223 -17.75 -17.31 4.19
C THR A 223 -16.46 -17.60 3.41
N VAL A 224 -15.88 -16.60 2.75
CA VAL A 224 -14.68 -16.80 1.92
C VAL A 224 -13.54 -15.90 2.38
N THR A 225 -12.37 -16.50 2.54
CA THR A 225 -11.12 -15.82 2.88
C THR A 225 -10.06 -16.15 1.86
N LEU A 226 -9.47 -15.14 1.25
CA LEU A 226 -8.36 -15.27 0.32
C LEU A 226 -7.03 -15.11 1.07
N TYR A 227 -6.08 -16.01 0.86
CA TYR A 227 -4.76 -15.94 1.48
C TYR A 227 -3.64 -16.04 0.46
N ASP A 228 -2.70 -15.12 0.50
CA ASP A 228 -1.46 -15.16 -0.29
C ASP A 228 -0.35 -14.35 0.40
N LEU A 229 0.87 -14.51 -0.11
CA LEU A 229 2.11 -13.94 0.39
C LEU A 229 2.81 -13.08 -0.66
N THR A 230 3.44 -12.01 -0.20
CA THR A 230 4.29 -11.19 -1.06
C THR A 230 5.59 -10.79 -0.37
N ASN A 231 6.65 -10.56 -1.15
CA ASN A 231 7.93 -10.10 -0.62
C ASN A 231 8.08 -8.60 -0.79
N THR A 232 8.77 -7.98 0.17
CA THR A 232 9.31 -6.63 0.07
C THR A 232 10.80 -6.65 0.42
N TYR A 233 11.56 -5.66 -0.04
CA TYR A 233 13.01 -5.59 0.16
C TYR A 233 13.41 -4.33 0.91
N PHE A 234 14.59 -4.37 1.53
CA PHE A 234 15.17 -3.24 2.26
C PHE A 234 15.96 -2.32 1.33
N ALA A 235 16.04 -1.04 1.70
CA ALA A 235 16.84 -0.04 0.98
C ALA A 235 18.36 -0.18 1.20
N GLY A 236 18.81 -1.11 2.05
CA GLY A 236 20.22 -1.31 2.38
C GLY A 236 20.49 -2.68 3.02
N VAL A 237 21.65 -2.79 3.67
CA VAL A 237 22.05 -4.00 4.44
C VAL A 237 21.49 -3.88 5.86
N GLU A 238 20.49 -4.71 6.18
CA GLU A 238 19.79 -4.68 7.47
C GLU A 238 20.44 -5.61 8.50
N ALA A 239 21.56 -5.19 9.05
CA ALA A 239 22.18 -5.89 10.18
C ALA A 239 21.37 -5.63 11.46
N GLY A 240 20.85 -6.70 12.10
CA GLY A 240 20.15 -6.61 13.39
C GLY A 240 18.63 -6.77 13.36
N ASN A 241 17.98 -6.79 12.20
CA ASN A 241 16.57 -7.16 12.09
C ASN A 241 16.45 -8.69 11.91
N PRO A 242 15.87 -9.43 12.87
CA PRO A 242 15.81 -10.91 12.81
C PRO A 242 14.95 -11.42 11.65
N LYS A 243 13.99 -10.61 11.16
CA LYS A 243 13.14 -10.96 10.02
C LYS A 243 13.78 -10.63 8.66
N ALA A 244 14.75 -9.71 8.62
CA ALA A 244 15.46 -9.36 7.40
C ALA A 244 16.38 -10.53 6.99
N ARG A 245 15.91 -11.37 6.08
CA ARG A 245 16.63 -12.56 5.61
C ARG A 245 16.66 -12.59 4.09
N ARG A 246 17.75 -13.11 3.54
CA ARG A 246 17.81 -13.44 2.10
C ARG A 246 16.93 -14.68 1.86
N GLY A 247 16.01 -14.59 0.93
CA GLY A 247 15.06 -15.65 0.61
C GLY A 247 14.70 -15.62 -0.87
N HIS A 248 13.75 -16.47 -1.25
CA HIS A 248 13.23 -16.47 -2.61
C HIS A 248 12.44 -15.19 -2.85
N SER A 249 13.02 -14.26 -3.61
CA SER A 249 12.34 -13.02 -3.98
C SER A 249 11.55 -13.23 -5.27
N LYS A 250 10.22 -13.03 -5.23
CA LYS A 250 9.36 -12.99 -6.43
C LYS A 250 9.86 -11.96 -7.46
N GLU A 251 10.73 -11.02 -7.04
CA GLU A 251 11.32 -9.96 -7.87
C GLU A 251 12.76 -10.22 -8.30
N LYS A 252 13.27 -11.43 -8.02
CA LYS A 252 14.62 -11.87 -8.37
C LYS A 252 15.75 -10.98 -7.79
N ARG A 253 15.48 -10.27 -6.67
CA ARG A 253 16.45 -9.49 -5.92
C ARG A 253 17.23 -10.44 -4.99
N SER A 254 18.50 -10.67 -5.30
CA SER A 254 19.44 -11.46 -4.49
C SER A 254 20.44 -10.60 -3.73
N ASP A 255 20.48 -9.31 -4.04
CA ASP A 255 21.43 -8.32 -3.53
C ASP A 255 21.07 -7.79 -2.14
N CYS A 256 19.81 -7.83 -1.75
CA CYS A 256 19.31 -7.30 -0.48
C CYS A 256 18.45 -8.31 0.29
N PRO A 257 18.37 -8.18 1.64
CA PRO A 257 17.42 -8.96 2.42
C PRO A 257 15.97 -8.56 2.11
N VAL A 258 15.05 -9.48 2.38
CA VAL A 258 13.62 -9.30 2.15
C VAL A 258 12.83 -9.58 3.42
N LEU A 259 11.57 -9.12 3.44
CA LEU A 259 10.51 -9.53 4.35
C LEU A 259 9.38 -10.17 3.54
N THR A 260 8.61 -11.03 4.17
CA THR A 260 7.40 -11.62 3.58
C THR A 260 6.18 -11.10 4.31
N LEU A 261 5.25 -10.48 3.56
CA LEU A 261 3.95 -10.04 4.06
C LEU A 261 2.89 -11.04 3.63
N GLY A 262 2.21 -11.65 4.61
CA GLY A 262 1.01 -12.44 4.41
C GLY A 262 -0.23 -11.58 4.58
N LEU A 263 -1.18 -11.69 3.67
CA LEU A 263 -2.48 -11.02 3.73
C LEU A 263 -3.62 -12.00 3.65
N MET A 264 -4.59 -11.81 4.52
CA MET A 264 -5.91 -12.42 4.42
C MET A 264 -6.90 -11.35 4.01
N LEU A 265 -7.60 -11.58 2.92
CA LEU A 265 -8.59 -10.67 2.38
C LEU A 265 -9.97 -11.34 2.36
N ASP A 266 -11.01 -10.53 2.36
CA ASP A 266 -12.34 -10.95 1.97
C ASP A 266 -12.51 -10.94 0.43
N VAL A 267 -13.63 -11.40 -0.05
CA VAL A 267 -13.98 -11.42 -1.49
C VAL A 267 -14.04 -10.03 -2.13
N SER A 268 -14.17 -8.98 -1.34
CA SER A 268 -14.21 -7.57 -1.79
C SER A 268 -12.84 -6.92 -1.78
N GLY A 269 -11.80 -7.66 -1.41
CA GLY A 269 -10.41 -7.20 -1.37
C GLY A 269 -10.04 -6.38 -0.13
N PHE A 270 -10.88 -6.37 0.92
CA PHE A 270 -10.50 -5.75 2.19
C PHE A 270 -9.66 -6.69 3.04
N VAL A 271 -8.66 -6.12 3.71
CA VAL A 271 -7.76 -6.90 4.56
C VAL A 271 -8.45 -7.26 5.88
N ARG A 272 -8.56 -8.57 6.15
CA ARG A 272 -9.01 -9.12 7.42
C ARG A 272 -7.88 -9.19 8.44
N ARG A 273 -6.72 -9.64 7.97
CA ARG A 273 -5.51 -9.80 8.78
C ARG A 273 -4.26 -9.65 7.93
N SER A 274 -3.21 -9.09 8.52
CA SER A 274 -1.88 -9.04 7.96
C SER A 274 -0.85 -9.64 8.92
N GLN A 275 0.22 -10.24 8.41
CA GLN A 275 1.33 -10.73 9.23
C GLN A 275 2.66 -10.62 8.48
N VAL A 276 3.68 -10.17 9.19
CA VAL A 276 5.04 -10.05 8.65
C VAL A 276 5.88 -11.22 9.11
N PHE A 277 6.40 -11.96 8.14
CA PHE A 277 7.28 -13.11 8.33
C PHE A 277 8.71 -12.77 7.92
N ALA A 278 9.66 -13.59 8.37
CA ALA A 278 11.04 -13.51 7.90
C ALA A 278 11.12 -13.73 6.38
N GLY A 279 12.08 -13.08 5.71
CA GLY A 279 12.23 -13.14 4.26
C GLY A 279 12.53 -14.52 3.70
N ASN A 280 13.04 -15.44 4.54
CA ASN A 280 13.28 -16.85 4.22
C ASN A 280 12.17 -17.79 4.72
N ALA A 281 11.02 -17.24 5.14
CA ALA A 281 9.91 -18.07 5.58
C ALA A 281 9.44 -19.00 4.44
N VAL A 282 9.18 -20.24 4.77
CA VAL A 282 8.64 -21.22 3.84
C VAL A 282 7.13 -20.99 3.75
N GLU A 283 6.63 -20.68 2.56
CA GLU A 283 5.24 -20.24 2.34
C GLU A 283 4.20 -21.18 2.96
N CYS A 284 4.38 -22.50 2.82
CA CYS A 284 3.42 -23.46 3.36
C CYS A 284 3.37 -23.51 4.91
N ARG A 285 4.40 -23.01 5.61
CA ARG A 285 4.42 -23.00 7.09
C ARG A 285 3.79 -21.74 7.71
N THR A 286 3.30 -20.83 6.90
CA THR A 286 2.76 -19.54 7.39
C THR A 286 1.26 -19.60 7.68
N LEU A 287 0.54 -20.56 7.11
CA LEU A 287 -0.93 -20.64 7.12
C LEU A 287 -1.50 -20.76 8.53
N ALA A 288 -1.05 -21.74 9.30
CA ALA A 288 -1.55 -21.98 10.67
C ALA A 288 -1.35 -20.77 11.59
N GLY A 289 -0.19 -20.08 11.46
CA GLY A 289 0.12 -18.88 12.26
C GLY A 289 -0.82 -17.71 12.00
N ILE A 290 -1.21 -17.48 10.75
CA ILE A 290 -2.08 -16.36 10.41
C ILE A 290 -3.56 -16.69 10.67
N LEU A 291 -4.00 -17.95 10.44
CA LEU A 291 -5.37 -18.39 10.70
C LEU A 291 -5.66 -18.58 12.20
N GLY A 292 -4.69 -19.03 12.98
CA GLY A 292 -4.87 -19.30 14.43
C GLY A 292 -5.27 -18.08 15.25
N GLY A 293 -5.04 -16.86 14.75
CA GLY A 293 -5.51 -15.62 15.38
C GLY A 293 -6.76 -15.03 14.71
N LEU A 294 -7.37 -15.69 13.74
CA LEU A 294 -8.59 -15.24 13.09
C LEU A 294 -9.79 -15.88 13.80
N SER A 295 -10.68 -15.06 14.33
CA SER A 295 -12.00 -15.53 14.78
C SER A 295 -12.87 -15.79 13.54
N ALA A 296 -12.49 -16.80 12.74
CA ALA A 296 -13.29 -17.18 11.60
C ALA A 296 -14.42 -18.10 12.04
N SER A 297 -15.61 -17.91 11.47
CA SER A 297 -16.75 -18.78 11.75
C SER A 297 -16.44 -20.21 11.30
N PRO A 298 -16.86 -21.24 12.06
CA PRO A 298 -16.76 -22.62 11.61
C PRO A 298 -17.36 -22.78 10.20
N GLY A 299 -16.64 -23.49 9.32
CA GLY A 299 -17.07 -23.66 7.93
C GLY A 299 -16.65 -22.52 6.97
N ALA A 300 -15.83 -21.56 7.40
CA ALA A 300 -15.28 -20.57 6.47
C ALA A 300 -14.39 -21.23 5.40
N LEU A 301 -14.52 -20.77 4.15
CA LEU A 301 -13.74 -21.27 3.02
C LEU A 301 -12.45 -20.48 2.88
N VAL A 302 -11.31 -21.16 2.88
CA VAL A 302 -10.00 -20.59 2.65
C VAL A 302 -9.58 -20.88 1.19
N VAL A 303 -9.35 -19.82 0.41
CA VAL A 303 -8.86 -19.91 -0.96
C VAL A 303 -7.39 -19.51 -0.97
N MET A 304 -6.52 -20.35 -1.52
CA MET A 304 -5.07 -20.12 -1.53
C MET A 304 -4.39 -20.68 -2.77
N ASP A 305 -3.18 -20.16 -3.03
CA ASP A 305 -2.38 -20.60 -4.18
C ASP A 305 -1.77 -21.99 -3.95
N ARG A 306 -1.38 -22.61 -5.07
CA ARG A 306 -0.77 -23.94 -5.13
C ARG A 306 0.41 -24.12 -4.17
N GLY A 307 1.24 -23.08 -4.02
CA GLY A 307 2.46 -23.14 -3.17
C GLY A 307 2.17 -23.34 -1.69
N ILE A 308 0.99 -22.92 -1.24
CA ILE A 308 0.56 -23.00 0.17
C ILE A 308 -0.26 -24.29 0.42
N ALA A 309 -0.89 -24.83 -0.63
CA ALA A 309 -1.82 -25.96 -0.57
C ALA A 309 -1.09 -27.32 -0.46
N THR A 310 -0.30 -27.52 0.60
CA THR A 310 0.30 -28.83 0.92
C THR A 310 -0.72 -29.73 1.62
N GLU A 311 -0.54 -31.05 1.53
CA GLU A 311 -1.43 -32.00 2.21
C GLU A 311 -1.48 -31.76 3.73
N GLU A 312 -0.35 -31.36 4.32
CA GLU A 312 -0.27 -30.98 5.74
C GLU A 312 -1.20 -29.79 6.06
N ASN A 313 -1.19 -28.77 5.22
CA ASN A 313 -2.07 -27.60 5.38
C ASN A 313 -3.54 -27.95 5.15
N LEU A 314 -3.84 -28.79 4.17
CA LEU A 314 -5.21 -29.23 3.90
C LEU A 314 -5.76 -30.08 5.04
N ALA A 315 -4.94 -30.97 5.62
CA ALA A 315 -5.29 -31.74 6.81
C ALA A 315 -5.55 -30.81 8.01
N TRP A 316 -4.66 -29.86 8.26
CA TRP A 316 -4.81 -28.87 9.32
C TRP A 316 -6.12 -28.05 9.18
N LEU A 317 -6.47 -27.62 7.97
CA LEU A 317 -7.72 -26.90 7.70
C LEU A 317 -8.93 -27.76 8.03
N ARG A 318 -8.95 -29.05 7.63
CA ARG A 318 -10.03 -29.97 7.94
C ARG A 318 -10.19 -30.18 9.45
N GLU A 319 -9.10 -30.41 10.16
CA GLU A 319 -9.09 -30.59 11.61
C GLU A 319 -9.63 -29.39 12.38
N HIS A 320 -9.43 -28.17 11.84
CA HIS A 320 -9.92 -26.92 12.44
C HIS A 320 -11.27 -26.46 11.89
N GLY A 321 -11.99 -27.32 11.14
CA GLY A 321 -13.33 -27.05 10.63
C GLY A 321 -13.40 -26.04 9.48
N TYR A 322 -12.29 -25.77 8.80
CA TYR A 322 -12.25 -24.92 7.62
C TYR A 322 -12.56 -25.70 6.34
N ARG A 323 -13.21 -25.03 5.41
CA ARG A 323 -13.25 -25.46 4.01
C ARG A 323 -12.09 -24.84 3.24
N TYR A 324 -11.73 -25.45 2.12
CA TYR A 324 -10.68 -24.93 1.25
C TYR A 324 -11.04 -25.04 -0.22
N LEU A 325 -10.45 -24.17 -1.02
CA LEU A 325 -10.47 -24.22 -2.49
C LEU A 325 -9.08 -23.85 -3.00
N VAL A 326 -8.42 -24.77 -3.70
CA VAL A 326 -7.00 -24.65 -4.08
C VAL A 326 -6.75 -25.21 -5.48
N VAL A 327 -5.64 -24.83 -6.10
CA VAL A 327 -5.15 -25.53 -7.30
C VAL A 327 -4.53 -26.85 -6.86
N SER A 328 -4.97 -27.96 -7.47
CA SER A 328 -4.40 -29.28 -7.22
C SER A 328 -2.91 -29.32 -7.57
N GLN A 329 -2.14 -29.97 -6.71
CA GLN A 329 -0.72 -30.25 -6.97
C GLN A 329 -0.50 -31.51 -7.83
N GLU A 330 -1.54 -32.27 -8.10
CA GLU A 330 -1.47 -33.47 -8.92
C GLU A 330 -0.92 -33.18 -10.30
N SER A 331 -0.12 -34.10 -10.82
CA SER A 331 0.59 -33.92 -12.08
C SER A 331 -0.25 -34.27 -13.31
N GLY A 332 -1.36 -35.00 -13.14
CA GLY A 332 -2.24 -35.39 -14.22
C GLY A 332 -3.21 -34.30 -14.65
N ARG A 333 -3.29 -34.06 -15.96
CA ARG A 333 -4.31 -33.17 -16.54
C ARG A 333 -5.39 -33.99 -17.18
N VAL A 334 -6.66 -33.74 -16.84
CA VAL A 334 -7.82 -34.41 -17.40
C VAL A 334 -8.65 -33.40 -18.15
N GLN A 335 -8.89 -33.60 -19.42
CA GLN A 335 -9.78 -32.75 -20.21
C GLN A 335 -11.20 -32.86 -19.66
N PRO A 336 -11.90 -31.74 -19.43
CA PRO A 336 -13.31 -31.77 -19.07
C PRO A 336 -14.13 -32.48 -20.16
N ALA A 337 -14.77 -33.57 -19.79
CA ALA A 337 -15.70 -34.30 -20.66
C ALA A 337 -17.11 -33.76 -20.35
N GLY A 338 -17.78 -33.15 -21.31
CA GLY A 338 -19.10 -32.57 -21.18
C GLY A 338 -19.20 -31.14 -21.72
N ASP A 339 -20.43 -30.63 -21.77
CA ASP A 339 -20.77 -29.34 -22.37
C ASP A 339 -20.94 -28.24 -21.31
N GLU A 340 -20.60 -28.52 -20.06
CA GLU A 340 -20.77 -27.52 -18.98
C GLU A 340 -19.74 -26.40 -19.10
N THR A 341 -20.24 -25.19 -19.18
CA THR A 341 -19.43 -24.01 -19.46
C THR A 341 -19.73 -22.88 -18.51
N VAL A 342 -18.67 -22.11 -18.17
CA VAL A 342 -18.76 -20.89 -17.35
C VAL A 342 -18.27 -19.71 -18.18
N ALA A 343 -19.08 -18.66 -18.27
CA ALA A 343 -18.69 -17.41 -18.91
C ALA A 343 -17.73 -16.61 -18.01
N THR A 344 -16.59 -16.20 -18.60
CA THR A 344 -15.62 -15.32 -17.91
C THR A 344 -16.03 -13.85 -18.03
N ALA A 345 -15.53 -13.00 -17.14
CA ALA A 345 -15.73 -11.55 -17.21
C ALA A 345 -15.21 -10.92 -18.53
N GLY A 346 -14.30 -11.60 -19.24
CA GLY A 346 -13.74 -11.16 -20.52
C GLY A 346 -14.52 -11.66 -21.75
N GLY A 347 -15.68 -12.29 -21.57
CA GLY A 347 -16.51 -12.81 -22.65
C GLY A 347 -16.08 -14.18 -23.20
N ASP A 348 -15.02 -14.78 -22.71
CA ASP A 348 -14.62 -16.14 -23.10
C ASP A 348 -15.43 -17.18 -22.33
N THR A 349 -15.53 -18.36 -22.88
CA THR A 349 -16.20 -19.51 -22.26
C THR A 349 -15.15 -20.52 -21.80
N LEU A 350 -15.27 -20.97 -20.57
CA LEU A 350 -14.44 -21.98 -19.94
C LEU A 350 -15.25 -23.28 -19.85
N ARG A 351 -14.67 -24.42 -20.25
CA ARG A 351 -15.29 -25.73 -19.98
C ARG A 351 -14.90 -26.21 -18.58
N VAL A 352 -15.86 -26.78 -17.86
CA VAL A 352 -15.67 -27.29 -16.51
C VAL A 352 -16.27 -28.68 -16.35
N MET A 353 -15.69 -29.49 -15.45
CA MET A 353 -16.23 -30.80 -15.07
C MET A 353 -15.95 -31.04 -13.60
N LYS A 354 -16.99 -31.22 -12.82
CA LYS A 354 -16.92 -31.52 -11.39
C LYS A 354 -16.96 -33.03 -11.17
N VAL A 355 -15.99 -33.54 -10.44
CA VAL A 355 -15.91 -34.94 -10.03
C VAL A 355 -15.87 -34.99 -8.50
N LEU A 356 -16.79 -35.74 -7.90
CA LEU A 356 -16.82 -35.99 -6.46
C LEU A 356 -15.93 -37.19 -6.15
N ASP A 357 -15.00 -37.02 -5.24
CA ASP A 357 -14.20 -38.08 -4.63
C ASP A 357 -14.86 -38.41 -3.28
N GLU A 358 -15.71 -39.42 -3.27
CA GLU A 358 -16.50 -39.79 -2.09
C GLU A 358 -15.62 -40.31 -0.93
N GLU A 359 -14.51 -40.99 -1.25
CA GLU A 359 -13.59 -41.51 -0.23
C GLU A 359 -12.86 -40.39 0.51
N ALA A 360 -12.42 -39.38 -0.25
CA ALA A 360 -11.73 -38.23 0.31
C ALA A 360 -12.70 -37.15 0.84
N GLY A 361 -13.98 -37.20 0.49
CA GLY A 361 -14.96 -36.15 0.78
C GLY A 361 -14.61 -34.84 0.10
N GLU A 362 -14.07 -34.89 -1.08
CA GLU A 362 -13.56 -33.77 -1.86
C GLU A 362 -14.14 -33.68 -3.25
N VAL A 363 -14.10 -32.48 -3.81
CA VAL A 363 -14.43 -32.22 -5.21
C VAL A 363 -13.19 -31.85 -5.98
N ARG A 364 -13.06 -32.44 -7.16
CA ARG A 364 -12.11 -32.04 -8.20
C ARG A 364 -12.86 -31.35 -9.32
N LEU A 365 -12.55 -30.08 -9.55
CA LEU A 365 -13.09 -29.30 -10.66
C LEU A 365 -12.03 -29.17 -11.74
N TYR A 366 -12.16 -29.96 -12.80
CA TYR A 366 -11.32 -29.84 -13.98
C TYR A 366 -11.82 -28.69 -14.84
N CYS A 367 -10.89 -27.80 -15.21
CA CYS A 367 -11.17 -26.59 -15.96
C CYS A 367 -10.30 -26.53 -17.21
N HIS A 368 -10.88 -26.14 -18.36
CA HIS A 368 -10.14 -25.89 -19.59
C HIS A 368 -10.40 -24.45 -20.06
N SER A 369 -9.33 -23.66 -20.15
CA SER A 369 -9.36 -22.25 -20.56
C SER A 369 -8.68 -22.06 -21.93
N PRO A 370 -9.42 -21.58 -22.97
CA PRO A 370 -8.85 -21.31 -24.29
C PRO A 370 -7.69 -20.31 -24.26
N LYS A 371 -7.78 -19.24 -23.48
CA LYS A 371 -6.67 -18.26 -23.32
C LYS A 371 -5.42 -18.88 -22.71
N ARG A 372 -5.61 -19.76 -21.72
CA ARG A 372 -4.49 -20.49 -21.13
C ARG A 372 -3.91 -21.52 -22.09
N GLU A 373 -4.73 -22.18 -22.86
CA GLU A 373 -4.33 -23.10 -23.92
C GLU A 373 -3.43 -22.42 -24.96
N GLU A 374 -3.85 -21.27 -25.48
CA GLU A 374 -3.05 -20.48 -26.43
C GLU A 374 -1.67 -20.12 -25.87
N LYS A 375 -1.64 -19.63 -24.63
CA LYS A 375 -0.40 -19.29 -23.91
C LYS A 375 0.50 -20.50 -23.72
N GLU A 376 -0.06 -21.63 -23.26
CA GLU A 376 0.68 -22.86 -22.99
C GLU A 376 1.18 -23.50 -24.30
N ASN A 377 0.41 -23.46 -25.37
CA ASN A 377 0.83 -23.87 -26.71
C ASN A 377 2.01 -23.03 -27.25
N GLY A 378 1.98 -21.70 -27.00
CA GLY A 378 3.10 -20.83 -27.32
C GLY A 378 4.37 -21.17 -26.52
N ILE A 379 4.22 -21.52 -25.27
CA ILE A 379 5.32 -21.97 -24.39
C ILE A 379 5.87 -23.33 -24.89
N ASN A 380 4.99 -24.29 -25.15
CA ASN A 380 5.35 -25.62 -25.61
C ASN A 380 6.14 -25.55 -26.91
N ARG A 381 5.63 -24.84 -27.93
CA ARG A 381 6.33 -24.64 -29.21
C ARG A 381 7.74 -24.11 -29.04
N ARG A 382 7.91 -23.06 -28.20
CA ARG A 382 9.22 -22.47 -27.94
C ARG A 382 10.18 -23.40 -27.23
N PHE A 383 9.71 -24.18 -26.26
CA PHE A 383 10.56 -25.13 -25.53
C PHE A 383 10.88 -26.37 -26.35
N CYS A 384 9.95 -26.90 -27.13
CA CYS A 384 10.23 -28.01 -28.09
C CYS A 384 11.29 -27.58 -29.10
N ALA A 385 11.10 -26.45 -29.78
CA ALA A 385 12.07 -25.94 -30.73
C ALA A 385 13.47 -25.72 -30.11
N ARG A 386 13.53 -25.20 -28.88
CA ARG A 386 14.80 -25.02 -28.15
C ARG A 386 15.45 -26.36 -27.78
N PHE A 387 14.64 -27.35 -27.42
CA PHE A 387 15.12 -28.68 -27.04
C PHE A 387 15.67 -29.41 -28.27
N GLU A 388 14.95 -29.44 -29.39
CA GLU A 388 15.37 -30.04 -30.65
C GLU A 388 16.61 -29.36 -31.22
N ALA A 389 16.67 -28.03 -31.22
CA ALA A 389 17.88 -27.31 -31.65
C ALA A 389 19.09 -27.66 -30.76
N GLY A 390 18.87 -27.89 -29.47
CA GLY A 390 19.91 -28.34 -28.55
C GLY A 390 20.40 -29.75 -28.86
N LEU A 391 19.49 -30.70 -29.14
CA LEU A 391 19.82 -32.06 -29.56
C LEU A 391 20.53 -32.06 -30.90
N ALA A 392 20.07 -31.31 -31.90
CA ALA A 392 20.70 -31.16 -33.20
C ALA A 392 22.15 -30.61 -33.07
N LYS A 393 22.39 -29.65 -32.17
CA LYS A 393 23.74 -29.16 -31.90
C LYS A 393 24.65 -30.21 -31.27
N ILE A 394 24.12 -31.07 -30.39
CA ILE A 394 24.88 -32.20 -29.83
C ILE A 394 25.19 -33.20 -30.94
N ALA A 395 24.19 -33.57 -31.75
CA ALA A 395 24.37 -34.50 -32.89
C ALA A 395 25.39 -33.99 -33.92
N ALA A 396 25.32 -32.73 -34.31
CA ALA A 396 26.30 -32.10 -35.20
C ALA A 396 27.73 -32.14 -34.61
N GLY A 397 27.86 -32.02 -33.29
CA GLY A 397 29.15 -32.15 -32.59
C GLY A 397 29.78 -33.54 -32.74
N LEU A 398 28.99 -34.63 -32.89
CA LEU A 398 29.49 -35.97 -33.09
C LEU A 398 30.21 -36.15 -34.45
N ALA A 399 29.79 -35.40 -35.47
CA ALA A 399 30.41 -35.42 -36.80
C ALA A 399 31.76 -34.67 -36.85
N THR A 400 32.07 -33.83 -35.85
CA THR A 400 33.32 -33.06 -35.87
C THR A 400 34.50 -33.85 -35.29
N PRO A 401 35.74 -33.73 -35.86
CA PRO A 401 36.91 -34.45 -35.34
C PRO A 401 37.23 -34.19 -33.88
N ARG A 402 37.03 -32.95 -33.41
CA ARG A 402 37.30 -32.51 -32.04
C ARG A 402 36.06 -32.51 -31.15
N GLY A 403 34.91 -32.99 -31.61
CA GLY A 403 33.67 -33.04 -30.86
C GLY A 403 33.70 -34.07 -29.73
N GLU A 404 32.97 -33.76 -28.65
CA GLU A 404 32.80 -34.70 -27.54
C GLU A 404 31.98 -35.92 -28.02
N LYS A 405 32.51 -37.13 -27.81
CA LYS A 405 31.90 -38.40 -28.22
C LYS A 405 31.73 -39.39 -27.06
N ARG A 406 32.21 -39.07 -25.84
CA ARG A 406 32.09 -39.97 -24.70
C ARG A 406 30.62 -40.06 -24.24
N PRO A 407 30.09 -41.29 -24.06
CA PRO A 407 28.68 -41.48 -23.70
C PRO A 407 28.26 -40.74 -22.44
N ASP A 408 29.08 -40.78 -21.40
CA ASP A 408 28.84 -40.10 -20.12
C ASP A 408 28.66 -38.59 -20.30
N ARG A 409 29.53 -37.95 -21.10
CA ARG A 409 29.49 -36.52 -21.39
C ARG A 409 28.32 -36.11 -22.27
N ILE A 410 27.96 -36.96 -23.23
CA ILE A 410 26.78 -36.72 -24.07
C ILE A 410 25.50 -36.82 -23.21
N GLN A 411 25.39 -37.83 -22.35
CA GLN A 411 24.28 -37.98 -21.43
C GLN A 411 24.17 -36.77 -20.47
N GLU A 412 25.30 -36.29 -19.92
CA GLU A 412 25.35 -35.09 -19.07
C GLU A 412 24.81 -33.86 -19.83
N ARG A 413 25.20 -33.65 -21.08
CA ARG A 413 24.69 -32.55 -21.92
C ARG A 413 23.20 -32.65 -22.19
N ILE A 414 22.69 -33.85 -22.46
CA ILE A 414 21.26 -34.11 -22.62
C ILE A 414 20.52 -33.85 -21.33
N GLY A 415 21.06 -34.28 -20.17
CA GLY A 415 20.49 -33.99 -18.85
C GLY A 415 20.38 -32.50 -18.57
N LYS A 416 21.44 -31.72 -18.82
CA LYS A 416 21.44 -30.27 -18.74
C LYS A 416 20.43 -29.61 -19.69
N LEU A 417 20.27 -30.15 -20.90
CA LEU A 417 19.29 -29.68 -21.86
C LEU A 417 17.85 -29.96 -21.40
N LYS A 418 17.58 -31.18 -20.88
CA LYS A 418 16.29 -31.53 -20.27
C LYS A 418 15.95 -30.59 -19.10
N GLN A 419 16.92 -30.25 -18.26
CA GLN A 419 16.73 -29.32 -17.14
C GLN A 419 16.42 -27.89 -17.60
N ARG A 420 17.07 -27.40 -18.67
CA ARG A 420 16.83 -26.08 -19.28
C ARG A 420 15.48 -25.96 -20.00
N CYS A 421 14.94 -27.09 -20.47
CA CYS A 421 13.66 -27.18 -21.16
C CYS A 421 12.68 -28.01 -20.32
N PHE A 422 12.46 -27.52 -19.09
CA PHE A 422 11.66 -28.20 -18.07
C PHE A 422 10.27 -28.60 -18.61
N GLY A 423 9.90 -29.86 -18.35
CA GLY A 423 8.62 -30.43 -18.77
C GLY A 423 8.58 -31.00 -20.18
N VAL A 424 9.42 -30.50 -21.11
CA VAL A 424 9.44 -30.95 -22.51
C VAL A 424 10.29 -32.21 -22.71
N GLY A 425 11.42 -32.30 -22.04
CA GLY A 425 12.39 -33.41 -22.25
C GLY A 425 11.85 -34.82 -21.99
N ARG A 426 10.76 -34.98 -21.22
CA ARG A 426 10.08 -36.27 -20.99
C ARG A 426 9.24 -36.76 -22.17
N HIS A 427 8.94 -35.88 -23.13
CA HIS A 427 8.18 -36.17 -24.33
C HIS A 427 9.07 -36.60 -25.50
N TYR A 428 10.36 -36.82 -25.23
CA TYR A 428 11.30 -37.25 -26.26
C TYR A 428 11.99 -38.54 -25.84
N GLU A 429 11.90 -39.53 -26.71
CA GLU A 429 12.74 -40.72 -26.67
C GLU A 429 14.06 -40.38 -27.35
N ILE A 430 15.18 -40.60 -26.66
CA ILE A 430 16.50 -40.23 -27.14
C ILE A 430 17.36 -41.50 -27.17
N THR A 431 17.84 -41.84 -28.33
CA THR A 431 18.65 -43.03 -28.56
C THR A 431 20.09 -42.63 -28.87
N LEU A 432 21.04 -43.27 -28.17
CA LEU A 432 22.47 -43.12 -28.39
C LEU A 432 23.00 -44.43 -28.95
N GLU A 433 23.48 -44.39 -30.20
CA GLU A 433 24.19 -45.50 -30.78
C GLU A 433 25.70 -45.36 -30.50
N THR A 434 26.31 -46.38 -29.91
CA THR A 434 27.73 -46.40 -29.55
C THR A 434 28.52 -47.36 -30.47
N ASN A 435 29.84 -47.16 -30.51
CA ASN A 435 30.73 -48.14 -31.15
C ASN A 435 30.69 -49.48 -30.41
N THR A 436 31.28 -50.55 -31.03
CA THR A 436 31.30 -51.92 -30.49
C THR A 436 31.87 -52.01 -29.07
N GLU A 437 32.81 -51.12 -28.74
CA GLU A 437 33.47 -51.08 -27.44
C GLU A 437 32.72 -50.18 -26.42
N GLN A 438 31.58 -49.59 -26.80
CA GLN A 438 30.79 -48.64 -26.00
C GLN A 438 31.55 -47.41 -25.46
N THR A 439 32.67 -47.06 -26.09
CA THR A 439 33.54 -45.97 -25.66
C THR A 439 33.18 -44.62 -26.32
N ARG A 440 32.47 -44.67 -27.46
CA ARG A 440 32.12 -43.48 -28.25
C ARG A 440 30.70 -43.54 -28.78
N VAL A 441 29.98 -42.44 -28.71
CA VAL A 441 28.67 -42.24 -29.36
C VAL A 441 28.93 -41.97 -30.85
N ILE A 442 28.28 -42.74 -31.72
CA ILE A 442 28.37 -42.64 -33.19
C ILE A 442 27.20 -41.81 -33.71
N ARG A 443 26.01 -42.03 -33.13
CA ARG A 443 24.77 -41.39 -33.59
C ARG A 443 23.90 -41.01 -32.40
N LEU A 444 23.25 -39.84 -32.50
CA LEU A 444 22.19 -39.39 -31.62
C LEU A 444 20.92 -39.26 -32.45
N ALA A 445 19.89 -40.00 -32.09
CA ALA A 445 18.56 -39.90 -32.66
C ALA A 445 17.53 -39.51 -31.56
N TRP A 446 16.47 -38.84 -31.95
CA TRP A 446 15.36 -38.53 -31.04
C TRP A 446 14.04 -38.54 -31.77
N GLU A 447 13.01 -38.92 -31.05
CA GLU A 447 11.64 -38.93 -31.53
C GLU A 447 10.75 -38.29 -30.46
N GLN A 448 9.80 -37.45 -30.87
CA GLN A 448 8.83 -36.90 -29.96
C GLN A 448 7.74 -37.94 -29.67
N LYS A 449 7.64 -38.38 -28.39
CA LYS A 449 6.60 -39.28 -27.90
C LYS A 449 5.83 -38.56 -26.77
N PRO A 450 4.72 -37.90 -27.12
CA PRO A 450 3.95 -37.14 -26.15
C PRO A 450 3.43 -38.03 -25.02
N VAL A 451 3.67 -37.60 -23.78
CA VAL A 451 3.10 -38.25 -22.57
C VAL A 451 1.75 -37.61 -22.30
N THR A 452 0.70 -38.41 -22.19
CA THR A 452 -0.67 -37.97 -21.91
C THR A 452 -0.81 -37.31 -20.52
N GLY A 453 -1.79 -36.46 -20.36
CA GLY A 453 -2.06 -35.77 -19.07
C GLY A 453 -1.04 -34.68 -18.71
N THR A 454 -0.40 -34.07 -19.69
CA THR A 454 0.64 -33.06 -19.46
C THR A 454 0.29 -31.72 -20.13
N MET A 455 1.09 -30.69 -19.86
CA MET A 455 0.91 -29.39 -20.51
C MET A 455 1.08 -29.45 -22.03
N LEU A 456 1.83 -30.44 -22.55
CA LEU A 456 2.04 -30.59 -23.98
C LEU A 456 0.83 -31.23 -24.67
N THR A 457 0.23 -32.25 -24.04
CA THR A 457 -0.92 -32.99 -24.59
C THR A 457 -2.26 -32.38 -24.25
N ASP A 458 -2.33 -31.75 -23.06
CA ASP A 458 -3.55 -31.15 -22.48
C ASP A 458 -3.31 -29.70 -22.06
N PRO A 459 -3.00 -28.81 -23.04
CA PRO A 459 -2.80 -27.40 -22.76
C PRO A 459 -4.11 -26.75 -22.31
N GLY A 460 -4.01 -25.72 -21.50
CA GLY A 460 -5.17 -24.98 -20.98
C GLY A 460 -5.89 -25.63 -19.81
N VAL A 461 -5.57 -26.88 -19.47
CA VAL A 461 -6.23 -27.64 -18.41
C VAL A 461 -5.57 -27.42 -17.05
N TYR A 462 -6.39 -27.25 -16.02
CA TYR A 462 -5.99 -27.24 -14.62
C TYR A 462 -7.12 -27.83 -13.75
N CYS A 463 -6.76 -28.26 -12.53
CA CYS A 463 -7.72 -28.84 -11.59
C CYS A 463 -7.76 -28.01 -10.32
N LEU A 464 -8.96 -27.67 -9.87
CA LEU A 464 -9.21 -27.12 -8.53
C LEU A 464 -9.64 -28.27 -7.62
N ARG A 465 -9.25 -28.19 -6.35
CA ARG A 465 -9.58 -29.16 -5.32
C ARG A 465 -10.24 -28.45 -4.15
N SER A 466 -11.33 -29.02 -3.62
CA SER A 466 -12.10 -28.43 -2.53
C SER A 466 -12.81 -29.50 -1.69
N ASN A 467 -12.92 -29.26 -0.38
CA ASN A 467 -13.84 -30.03 0.49
C ASN A 467 -15.23 -29.37 0.61
N GLU A 468 -15.50 -28.33 -0.20
CA GLU A 468 -16.83 -27.77 -0.39
C GLU A 468 -17.54 -28.52 -1.53
N THR A 469 -18.35 -29.50 -1.17
CA THR A 469 -18.97 -30.43 -2.14
C THR A 469 -20.31 -29.95 -2.69
N THR A 470 -20.94 -28.95 -2.01
CA THR A 470 -22.32 -28.52 -2.31
C THR A 470 -22.39 -27.43 -3.39
N TRP A 471 -21.31 -26.70 -3.61
CA TRP A 471 -21.29 -25.59 -4.56
C TRP A 471 -21.28 -26.07 -6.00
N SER A 472 -21.93 -25.29 -6.89
CA SER A 472 -21.86 -25.50 -8.33
C SER A 472 -20.47 -25.24 -8.87
N GLU A 473 -20.19 -25.78 -10.07
CA GLU A 473 -18.96 -25.61 -10.83
C GLU A 473 -18.63 -24.12 -11.02
N GLU A 474 -19.65 -23.35 -11.44
CA GLU A 474 -19.52 -21.91 -11.65
C GLU A 474 -19.14 -21.18 -10.35
N ARG A 475 -19.79 -21.51 -9.23
CA ARG A 475 -19.50 -20.86 -7.94
C ARG A 475 -18.08 -21.18 -7.46
N LEU A 476 -17.65 -22.42 -7.54
CA LEU A 476 -16.27 -22.84 -7.20
C LEU A 476 -15.26 -22.09 -8.06
N TRP A 477 -15.46 -22.10 -9.37
CA TRP A 477 -14.53 -21.44 -10.28
C TRP A 477 -14.49 -19.92 -10.08
N ARG A 478 -15.63 -19.23 -9.98
CA ARG A 478 -15.69 -17.78 -9.72
C ARG A 478 -14.99 -17.41 -8.41
N THR A 479 -15.20 -18.21 -7.37
CA THR A 479 -14.54 -18.00 -6.08
C THR A 479 -13.02 -18.16 -6.19
N TYR A 480 -12.55 -19.15 -6.94
CA TYR A 480 -11.11 -19.31 -7.16
C TYR A 480 -10.49 -18.14 -7.93
N ILE A 481 -11.16 -17.62 -8.94
CA ILE A 481 -10.65 -16.50 -9.75
C ILE A 481 -10.47 -15.22 -8.92
N MET A 482 -11.16 -15.06 -7.80
CA MET A 482 -10.91 -13.95 -6.88
C MET A 482 -9.47 -13.89 -6.34
N LEU A 483 -8.71 -15.00 -6.36
CA LEU A 483 -7.27 -14.96 -6.07
C LEU A 483 -6.49 -14.08 -7.06
N THR A 484 -6.96 -13.92 -8.29
CA THR A 484 -6.30 -13.01 -9.24
C THR A 484 -6.42 -11.55 -8.81
N ASP A 485 -7.45 -11.21 -8.03
CA ASP A 485 -7.63 -9.88 -7.47
C ASP A 485 -6.59 -9.59 -6.36
N LEU A 486 -6.12 -10.63 -5.65
CA LEU A 486 -5.00 -10.51 -4.71
C LEU A 486 -3.70 -10.04 -5.36
N GLU A 487 -3.40 -10.49 -6.57
CA GLU A 487 -2.23 -9.99 -7.31
C GLU A 487 -2.36 -8.48 -7.58
N ALA A 488 -3.56 -7.99 -7.86
CA ALA A 488 -3.82 -6.57 -8.03
C ALA A 488 -3.64 -5.79 -6.72
N VAL A 489 -4.05 -6.36 -5.58
CA VAL A 489 -3.83 -5.81 -4.24
C VAL A 489 -2.34 -5.66 -3.96
N PHE A 490 -1.56 -6.72 -4.16
CA PHE A 490 -0.10 -6.66 -3.95
C PHE A 490 0.60 -5.69 -4.92
N ARG A 491 0.11 -5.57 -6.14
CA ARG A 491 0.61 -4.58 -7.09
C ARG A 491 0.36 -3.16 -6.59
N SER A 492 -0.84 -2.87 -6.11
CA SER A 492 -1.19 -1.57 -5.52
C SER A 492 -0.33 -1.25 -4.30
N LEU A 493 -0.19 -2.17 -3.35
CA LEU A 493 0.68 -2.02 -2.18
C LEU A 493 2.13 -1.71 -2.56
N LYS A 494 2.70 -2.43 -3.53
CA LYS A 494 4.11 -2.32 -3.93
C LYS A 494 4.39 -1.07 -4.75
N SER A 495 3.56 -0.75 -5.73
CA SER A 495 3.82 0.28 -6.73
C SER A 495 3.14 1.61 -6.43
N GLU A 496 2.03 1.60 -5.68
CA GLU A 496 1.23 2.80 -5.43
C GLU A 496 1.34 3.31 -3.99
N LEU A 497 1.56 2.42 -3.00
CA LEU A 497 1.51 2.74 -1.57
C LEU A 497 2.84 2.54 -0.83
N GLY A 498 3.94 2.37 -1.56
CA GLY A 498 5.28 2.35 -0.99
C GLY A 498 5.55 1.22 0.01
N LEU A 499 4.97 0.03 -0.22
CA LEU A 499 5.32 -1.16 0.56
C LEU A 499 6.82 -1.46 0.50
N ARG A 500 7.49 -1.01 -0.56
CA ARG A 500 8.92 -1.18 -0.84
C ARG A 500 9.54 0.09 -1.43
N PRO A 501 10.84 0.34 -1.15
CA PRO A 501 11.69 -0.37 -0.20
C PRO A 501 11.32 -0.07 1.26
N VAL A 502 11.75 -0.95 2.18
CA VAL A 502 11.67 -0.72 3.63
C VAL A 502 12.91 0.06 4.06
N PHE A 503 12.72 1.13 4.85
CA PHE A 503 13.78 2.04 5.26
C PHE A 503 14.20 1.88 6.74
N HIS A 504 13.70 0.85 7.43
CA HIS A 504 13.86 0.68 8.87
C HIS A 504 14.74 -0.51 9.23
N HIS A 505 15.67 -0.30 10.19
CA HIS A 505 16.56 -1.34 10.70
C HIS A 505 15.94 -2.18 11.84
N LYS A 506 14.98 -1.62 12.59
CA LYS A 506 14.34 -2.32 13.72
C LYS A 506 13.12 -3.12 13.27
N GLU A 507 12.98 -4.36 13.79
CA GLU A 507 11.87 -5.26 13.46
C GLU A 507 10.50 -4.57 13.60
N GLY A 508 10.14 -4.06 14.79
CA GLY A 508 8.84 -3.42 15.01
C GLY A 508 8.56 -2.22 14.10
N ARG A 509 9.61 -1.50 13.65
CA ARG A 509 9.44 -0.38 12.72
C ARG A 509 9.29 -0.81 11.27
N SER A 510 9.98 -1.87 10.86
CA SER A 510 9.74 -2.47 9.54
C SER A 510 8.33 -3.06 9.45
N ASP A 511 7.87 -3.73 10.51
CA ASP A 511 6.50 -4.23 10.59
C ASP A 511 5.48 -3.07 10.56
N GLY A 512 5.75 -1.97 11.30
CA GLY A 512 4.93 -0.76 11.29
C GLY A 512 4.84 -0.08 9.92
N HIS A 513 5.95 -0.02 9.18
CA HIS A 513 5.98 0.49 7.81
C HIS A 513 5.04 -0.32 6.89
N LEU A 514 5.09 -1.65 6.97
CA LEU A 514 4.20 -2.50 6.18
C LEU A 514 2.76 -2.33 6.61
N PHE A 515 2.49 -2.26 7.91
CA PHE A 515 1.14 -2.11 8.43
C PHE A 515 0.50 -0.77 8.07
N ILE A 516 1.24 0.34 8.10
CA ILE A 516 0.77 1.65 7.62
C ILE A 516 0.40 1.57 6.12
N SER A 517 1.18 0.85 5.31
CA SER A 517 0.85 0.65 3.90
C SER A 517 -0.42 -0.20 3.72
N VAL A 518 -0.65 -1.19 4.58
CA VAL A 518 -1.90 -1.98 4.60
C VAL A 518 -3.10 -1.10 4.98
N LEU A 519 -2.98 -0.22 5.98
CA LEU A 519 -4.04 0.72 6.35
C LEU A 519 -4.35 1.73 5.23
N ALA A 520 -3.33 2.25 4.58
CA ALA A 520 -3.51 3.11 3.40
C ALA A 520 -4.22 2.37 2.26
N TYR A 521 -3.90 1.08 2.08
CA TYR A 521 -4.61 0.24 1.12
C TYR A 521 -6.10 0.08 1.47
N GLN A 522 -6.46 -0.11 2.74
CA GLN A 522 -7.86 -0.16 3.18
C GLN A 522 -8.63 1.10 2.77
N CYS A 523 -8.04 2.29 2.99
CA CYS A 523 -8.62 3.56 2.57
C CYS A 523 -8.76 3.65 1.04
N VAL A 524 -7.74 3.25 0.30
CA VAL A 524 -7.74 3.23 -1.17
C VAL A 524 -8.80 2.28 -1.71
N GLN A 525 -8.94 1.09 -1.12
CA GLN A 525 -9.94 0.11 -1.52
C GLN A 525 -11.37 0.62 -1.28
N LEU A 526 -11.60 1.28 -0.14
CA LEU A 526 -12.88 1.93 0.16
C LEU A 526 -13.23 2.98 -0.92
N VAL A 527 -12.31 3.90 -1.19
CA VAL A 527 -12.49 4.97 -2.20
C VAL A 527 -12.75 4.38 -3.59
N ARG A 528 -11.93 3.42 -4.02
CA ARG A 528 -12.08 2.78 -5.34
C ARG A 528 -13.41 2.04 -5.48
N ARG A 529 -13.84 1.34 -4.43
CA ARG A 529 -15.14 0.64 -4.43
C ARG A 529 -16.31 1.62 -4.59
N GLN A 530 -16.29 2.73 -3.86
CA GLN A 530 -17.31 3.77 -3.96
C GLN A 530 -17.35 4.42 -5.35
N LEU A 531 -16.18 4.75 -5.89
CA LEU A 531 -16.05 5.33 -7.23
C LEU A 531 -16.51 4.36 -8.31
N LYS A 532 -16.15 3.08 -8.20
CA LYS A 532 -16.58 2.03 -9.13
C LYS A 532 -18.11 1.86 -9.13
N ALA A 533 -18.75 1.92 -7.97
CA ALA A 533 -20.21 1.90 -7.85
C ALA A 533 -20.88 3.10 -8.53
N LYS A 534 -20.16 4.18 -8.80
CA LYS A 534 -20.60 5.39 -9.53
C LYS A 534 -20.05 5.46 -10.96
N GLY A 535 -19.52 4.33 -11.49
CA GLY A 535 -19.03 4.24 -12.86
C GLY A 535 -17.60 4.78 -13.09
N ILE A 536 -16.87 5.13 -12.03
CA ILE A 536 -15.47 5.58 -12.12
C ILE A 536 -14.55 4.41 -11.73
N ASP A 537 -14.05 3.66 -12.72
CA ASP A 537 -13.11 2.56 -12.51
C ASP A 537 -11.70 3.00 -12.92
N ALA A 538 -10.87 3.34 -11.94
CA ALA A 538 -9.51 3.84 -12.14
C ALA A 538 -8.53 3.26 -11.11
N SER A 539 -7.25 3.15 -11.50
CA SER A 539 -6.16 2.79 -10.58
C SER A 539 -5.94 3.90 -9.55
N TRP A 540 -5.37 3.52 -8.38
CA TRP A 540 -5.02 4.56 -7.39
C TRP A 540 -3.98 5.54 -7.92
N ALA A 541 -3.03 5.08 -8.74
CA ALA A 541 -2.06 5.96 -9.38
C ALA A 541 -2.72 7.09 -10.19
N SER A 542 -3.70 6.73 -11.04
CA SER A 542 -4.45 7.70 -11.86
C SER A 542 -5.32 8.63 -11.00
N LEU A 543 -6.00 8.08 -9.98
CA LEU A 543 -6.78 8.89 -9.03
C LEU A 543 -5.89 9.87 -8.28
N ARG A 544 -4.75 9.41 -7.75
CA ARG A 544 -3.77 10.23 -7.04
C ARG A 544 -3.23 11.37 -7.91
N GLU A 545 -2.90 11.08 -9.17
CA GLU A 545 -2.47 12.10 -10.12
C GLU A 545 -3.54 13.19 -10.29
N THR A 546 -4.80 12.80 -10.53
CA THR A 546 -5.92 13.76 -10.67
C THR A 546 -6.14 14.56 -9.38
N LEU A 547 -6.10 13.91 -8.21
CA LEU A 547 -6.30 14.55 -6.91
C LEU A 547 -5.16 15.51 -6.54
N SER A 548 -3.92 15.18 -6.92
CA SER A 548 -2.72 15.96 -6.56
C SER A 548 -2.63 17.33 -7.22
N VAL A 549 -3.45 17.60 -8.24
CA VAL A 549 -3.48 18.89 -8.93
C VAL A 549 -4.03 20.00 -8.04
N GLN A 550 -4.98 19.68 -7.14
CA GLN A 550 -5.60 20.69 -6.30
C GLN A 550 -4.66 21.16 -5.19
N ARG A 551 -4.58 22.48 -5.03
CA ARG A 551 -3.73 23.16 -4.05
C ARG A 551 -4.54 24.10 -3.18
N ARG A 552 -4.12 24.28 -1.92
CA ARG A 552 -4.50 25.45 -1.13
C ARG A 552 -3.41 26.51 -1.33
N VAL A 553 -3.83 27.75 -1.57
CA VAL A 553 -2.92 28.90 -1.79
C VAL A 553 -3.36 30.08 -0.96
N THR A 554 -2.44 30.93 -0.57
CA THR A 554 -2.72 32.25 -0.01
C THR A 554 -2.60 33.30 -1.11
N ALA A 555 -3.72 33.96 -1.42
CA ALA A 555 -3.75 35.13 -2.27
C ALA A 555 -3.72 36.39 -1.40
N SER A 556 -2.80 37.29 -1.64
CA SER A 556 -2.62 38.54 -0.88
C SER A 556 -2.78 39.75 -1.80
N PHE A 557 -3.53 40.75 -1.37
CA PHE A 557 -3.79 41.98 -2.10
C PHE A 557 -3.61 43.19 -1.18
N LYS A 558 -3.07 44.29 -1.70
CA LYS A 558 -3.12 45.60 -1.00
C LYS A 558 -4.51 46.22 -1.16
N GLN A 559 -5.05 46.73 -0.05
CA GLN A 559 -6.29 47.47 -0.02
C GLN A 559 -6.01 48.98 -0.17
N LYS A 560 -7.03 49.76 -0.55
CA LYS A 560 -6.93 51.21 -0.69
C LYS A 560 -6.55 51.96 0.59
N ASP A 561 -6.91 51.40 1.74
CA ASP A 561 -6.59 51.92 3.06
C ASP A 561 -5.19 51.56 3.58
N GLY A 562 -4.35 50.94 2.73
CA GLY A 562 -2.99 50.56 3.04
C GLY A 562 -2.83 49.19 3.70
N ARG A 563 -3.93 48.55 4.11
CA ARG A 563 -3.92 47.21 4.67
C ARG A 563 -3.72 46.16 3.60
N THR A 564 -3.36 44.94 4.02
CA THR A 564 -3.22 43.78 3.12
C THR A 564 -4.29 42.74 3.42
N LEU A 565 -5.08 42.39 2.40
CA LEU A 565 -6.05 41.30 2.47
C LEU A 565 -5.36 39.98 2.10
N HIS A 566 -5.43 38.99 2.97
CA HIS A 566 -4.95 37.62 2.73
C HIS A 566 -6.12 36.65 2.71
N LEU A 567 -6.20 35.89 1.61
CA LEU A 567 -7.23 34.86 1.42
C LEU A 567 -6.56 33.49 1.25
N ARG A 568 -6.81 32.60 2.20
CA ARG A 568 -6.34 31.20 2.13
C ARG A 568 -7.47 30.29 1.68
N LYS A 569 -7.34 29.68 0.49
CA LYS A 569 -8.40 28.89 -0.14
C LYS A 569 -7.84 27.78 -1.01
N ALA A 570 -8.62 26.71 -1.22
CA ALA A 570 -8.33 25.69 -2.22
C ALA A 570 -8.61 26.24 -3.63
N THR A 571 -7.81 25.81 -4.63
CA THR A 571 -8.10 26.06 -6.03
C THR A 571 -9.38 25.36 -6.45
N GLN A 572 -10.09 25.89 -7.44
CA GLN A 572 -11.26 25.23 -8.02
C GLN A 572 -10.86 23.88 -8.63
N PRO A 573 -11.63 22.81 -8.39
CA PRO A 573 -11.32 21.52 -8.97
C PRO A 573 -11.64 21.49 -10.47
N GLU A 574 -10.74 20.90 -11.24
CA GLU A 574 -10.95 20.54 -12.65
C GLU A 574 -12.15 19.58 -12.80
N PRO A 575 -12.79 19.48 -13.98
CA PRO A 575 -14.00 18.67 -14.18
C PRO A 575 -13.86 17.21 -13.73
N LYS A 576 -12.72 16.55 -14.00
CA LYS A 576 -12.45 15.17 -13.56
C LYS A 576 -12.38 15.08 -12.04
N LEU A 577 -11.71 16.00 -11.40
CA LEU A 577 -11.60 16.05 -9.95
C LEU A 577 -12.94 16.35 -9.28
N ARG A 578 -13.72 17.28 -9.87
CA ARG A 578 -15.07 17.59 -9.39
C ARG A 578 -15.99 16.36 -9.45
N ALA A 579 -15.92 15.56 -10.54
CA ALA A 579 -16.66 14.32 -10.66
C ALA A 579 -16.30 13.32 -9.55
N ILE A 580 -15.01 13.20 -9.19
CA ILE A 580 -14.55 12.35 -8.09
C ILE A 580 -15.15 12.83 -6.76
N TYR A 581 -15.08 14.13 -6.44
CA TYR A 581 -15.65 14.67 -5.21
C TYR A 581 -17.17 14.48 -5.14
N THR A 582 -17.87 14.74 -6.26
CA THR A 582 -19.33 14.50 -6.33
C THR A 582 -19.67 13.03 -6.08
N ALA A 583 -18.93 12.11 -6.68
CA ALA A 583 -19.13 10.67 -6.50
C ALA A 583 -18.89 10.21 -5.05
N LEU A 584 -17.94 10.83 -4.35
CA LEU A 584 -17.62 10.56 -2.95
C LEU A 584 -18.43 11.40 -1.95
N GLY A 585 -19.26 12.35 -2.41
CA GLY A 585 -20.03 13.25 -1.54
C GLY A 585 -19.16 14.24 -0.76
N LEU A 586 -18.01 14.68 -1.33
CA LEU A 586 -17.05 15.56 -0.68
C LEU A 586 -17.17 17.01 -1.13
N ASP A 587 -16.82 17.93 -0.21
CA ASP A 587 -16.72 19.36 -0.53
C ASP A 587 -15.63 19.58 -1.61
N PRO A 588 -15.93 20.25 -2.73
CA PRO A 588 -14.97 20.56 -3.76
C PRO A 588 -13.89 21.59 -3.34
N LEU A 589 -14.10 22.30 -2.22
CA LEU A 589 -13.20 23.33 -1.69
C LEU A 589 -12.70 23.02 -0.26
N PRO A 590 -11.92 21.95 -0.09
CA PRO A 590 -11.52 21.46 1.23
C PRO A 590 -10.83 22.53 2.08
N GLY A 591 -11.20 22.55 3.37
CA GLY A 591 -10.68 23.49 4.37
C GLY A 591 -11.26 24.90 4.27
N GLY A 592 -12.28 25.11 3.44
CA GLY A 592 -13.00 26.38 3.31
C GLY A 592 -12.11 27.58 2.94
N THR A 593 -12.64 28.78 3.13
CA THR A 593 -11.91 30.05 2.94
C THR A 593 -11.52 30.63 4.28
N LYS A 594 -10.23 30.92 4.49
CA LYS A 594 -9.76 31.71 5.66
C LYS A 594 -9.36 33.10 5.17
N LYS A 595 -9.82 34.14 5.90
CA LYS A 595 -9.58 35.55 5.58
C LYS A 595 -8.86 36.22 6.74
N LEU A 596 -7.82 36.98 6.44
CA LEU A 596 -7.12 37.84 7.37
C LEU A 596 -6.83 39.18 6.69
N VAL A 597 -6.96 40.28 7.43
CA VAL A 597 -6.59 41.62 6.98
C VAL A 597 -5.52 42.14 7.94
N THR A 598 -4.40 42.61 7.41
CA THR A 598 -3.26 43.09 8.19
C THR A 598 -2.87 44.50 7.75
#